data_5edb7b673bdec6203d2600841935d5ca
#
_entry.id   5edb7b673bdec6203d2600841935d5ca
#
_cell.length_a   1.000
_cell.length_b   1.000
_cell.length_c   1.000
_cell.angle_alpha   90.00
_cell.angle_beta   90.00
_cell.angle_gamma   90.00
#
_symmetry.space_group_name_H-M   'P 1'
#
loop_
_entity.id
_entity.type
_entity.pdbx_description
1 polymer ?
#
loop_
_entity_poly.entity_id
_entity_poly.type
_entity_poly.pdbx_seq_one_letter_code
_entity_poly.pdbx_strand_id
1 'polypeptide(L)'
;MKPSVDKSHEEVDGDTDKYNDDKDPDCWWTASECKKPKHQNIPEDIYECPEPNTWGLTFDDGPNCTHNAFYDFLKEKKLKATLFYIGSYVMNLPYQAQRGLADGHDICGHTWSHHAMSTLTDEQVFAELYYTGRILKAVLNVSTTCWRPPFGDVDDRVRAIANALGYRTIIWKQDTNDWELSDLSKKGKVQKDYKKIISKAGKESPIVLTHELYNSTMGTFMENYDELSKAYKNVVPVTACQNVTSPYLEGDILYPTFDELTSGKAQYKGLPSLKDMKINTDVQYKPVPISQKKVCYSPAA
;
A
#
# COMPACT_ATOMS: atom_id res chain seq x y z
N MET A 1 25.06 7.33 -14.03
CA MET A 1 24.51 7.57 -15.37
C MET A 1 23.20 8.29 -15.15
N LYS A 2 23.01 9.48 -15.70
CA LYS A 2 21.66 10.10 -15.69
C LYS A 2 20.82 9.29 -16.68
N PRO A 3 19.66 8.74 -16.27
CA PRO A 3 18.72 8.22 -17.26
C PRO A 3 18.35 9.38 -18.18
N SER A 4 18.25 9.13 -19.46
CA SER A 4 17.71 10.12 -20.38
C SER A 4 16.23 10.28 -20.03
N VAL A 5 15.87 11.41 -19.45
CA VAL A 5 14.49 11.75 -19.18
C VAL A 5 13.81 11.96 -20.52
N ASP A 6 13.03 11.00 -20.96
CA ASP A 6 12.02 11.26 -21.96
C ASP A 6 10.90 12.05 -21.26
N LYS A 7 10.73 13.32 -21.63
CA LYS A 7 9.71 14.21 -21.07
C LYS A 7 8.27 13.87 -21.51
N SER A 8 8.09 12.71 -22.15
CA SER A 8 6.83 12.31 -22.75
C SER A 8 5.67 12.09 -21.78
N HIS A 9 5.96 12.06 -20.47
CA HIS A 9 4.94 11.83 -19.45
C HIS A 9 4.51 13.10 -18.69
N GLU A 10 4.98 14.29 -19.11
CA GLU A 10 4.64 15.58 -18.45
C GLU A 10 3.14 15.98 -18.53
N GLU A 11 2.32 15.31 -19.33
CA GLU A 11 0.90 15.63 -19.55
C GLU A 11 -0.01 14.47 -19.11
N VAL A 12 0.21 13.87 -17.97
CA VAL A 12 -0.63 12.72 -17.61
C VAL A 12 -1.67 13.07 -16.56
N ASP A 13 -2.78 13.53 -17.08
CA ASP A 13 -4.12 13.17 -16.58
C ASP A 13 -4.61 11.93 -17.39
N GLY A 14 -3.74 10.94 -17.60
CA GLY A 14 -4.09 9.68 -18.27
C GLY A 14 -3.98 9.65 -19.79
N ASP A 15 -3.34 10.64 -20.43
CA ASP A 15 -3.16 10.64 -21.90
C ASP A 15 -1.98 9.74 -22.31
N THR A 16 -2.26 8.43 -22.42
CA THR A 16 -1.32 7.43 -22.96
C THR A 16 -1.34 7.37 -24.49
N ASP A 17 -2.16 8.17 -25.17
CA ASP A 17 -2.39 8.08 -26.64
C ASP A 17 -1.13 8.29 -27.48
N LYS A 18 -0.11 8.95 -26.93
CA LYS A 18 1.17 9.21 -27.59
C LYS A 18 2.26 8.19 -27.26
N TYR A 19 2.00 7.32 -26.29
CA TYR A 19 2.98 6.31 -25.88
C TYR A 19 2.95 5.11 -26.82
N ASN A 20 4.11 4.55 -27.11
CA ASN A 20 4.23 3.39 -27.97
C ASN A 20 4.25 2.12 -27.13
N ASP A 21 3.09 1.59 -26.79
CA ASP A 21 2.90 0.40 -25.96
C ASP A 21 3.59 -0.85 -26.51
N ASP A 22 3.68 -0.98 -27.87
CA ASP A 22 4.36 -2.11 -28.51
C ASP A 22 5.87 -2.12 -28.25
N LYS A 23 6.48 -0.94 -28.08
CA LYS A 23 7.89 -0.79 -27.78
C LYS A 23 8.15 -0.70 -26.29
N ASP A 24 7.23 -0.05 -25.56
CA ASP A 24 7.31 0.20 -24.11
C ASP A 24 8.77 0.48 -23.67
N PRO A 25 9.35 1.62 -24.10
CA PRO A 25 10.81 1.82 -24.03
C PRO A 25 11.35 1.93 -22.61
N ASP A 26 10.51 2.32 -21.66
CA ASP A 26 10.87 2.63 -20.28
C ASP A 26 9.96 1.93 -19.24
N CYS A 27 9.26 0.88 -19.65
CA CYS A 27 8.42 0.08 -18.78
C CYS A 27 7.43 0.91 -17.97
N TRP A 28 6.63 1.73 -18.68
CA TRP A 28 5.66 2.61 -18.03
C TRP A 28 4.37 1.87 -17.69
N TRP A 29 4.13 1.65 -16.38
CA TRP A 29 3.01 0.84 -15.91
C TRP A 29 1.65 1.41 -16.31
N THR A 30 1.47 2.74 -16.28
CA THR A 30 0.20 3.40 -16.64
C THR A 30 -0.25 3.08 -18.05
N ALA A 31 0.68 2.92 -18.99
CA ALA A 31 0.37 2.63 -20.38
C ALA A 31 0.27 1.13 -20.67
N SER A 32 1.23 0.35 -20.19
CA SER A 32 1.42 -1.06 -20.62
C SER A 32 1.27 -2.08 -19.50
N GLU A 33 1.00 -1.66 -18.26
CA GLU A 33 1.09 -2.47 -17.04
C GLU A 33 2.44 -3.20 -16.89
N CYS A 34 3.52 -2.62 -17.44
CA CYS A 34 4.83 -3.21 -17.38
C CYS A 34 5.35 -3.27 -15.94
N LYS A 35 5.83 -4.45 -15.53
CA LYS A 35 6.33 -4.77 -14.19
C LYS A 35 7.80 -5.20 -14.19
N LYS A 36 8.34 -5.34 -15.40
CA LYS A 36 9.72 -5.80 -15.60
C LYS A 36 10.55 -4.69 -16.24
N PRO A 37 11.32 -3.95 -15.44
CA PRO A 37 12.17 -2.87 -15.90
C PRO A 37 13.07 -3.27 -17.07
N LYS A 38 13.31 -2.35 -17.99
CA LYS A 38 14.21 -2.56 -19.12
C LYS A 38 15.68 -2.46 -18.70
N HIS A 39 15.96 -1.80 -17.58
CA HIS A 39 17.31 -1.67 -17.03
C HIS A 39 17.67 -2.82 -16.10
N GLN A 40 18.79 -3.52 -16.39
CA GLN A 40 19.21 -4.76 -15.72
C GLN A 40 19.43 -4.64 -14.20
N ASN A 41 19.72 -3.44 -13.70
CA ASN A 41 20.01 -3.21 -12.28
C ASN A 41 18.77 -2.80 -11.45
N ILE A 42 17.60 -2.74 -12.07
CA ILE A 42 16.35 -2.43 -11.39
C ILE A 42 15.58 -3.75 -11.22
N PRO A 43 15.23 -4.13 -9.98
CA PRO A 43 14.49 -5.36 -9.75
C PRO A 43 13.05 -5.26 -10.28
N GLU A 44 12.50 -6.39 -10.71
CA GLU A 44 11.09 -6.50 -11.10
C GLU A 44 10.17 -6.05 -9.95
N ASP A 45 9.03 -5.45 -10.29
CA ASP A 45 8.03 -5.05 -9.31
C ASP A 45 7.44 -6.29 -8.62
N ILE A 46 7.05 -6.12 -7.36
CA ILE A 46 6.33 -7.16 -6.61
C ILE A 46 4.84 -6.94 -6.82
N TYR A 47 4.12 -7.91 -7.37
CA TYR A 47 2.68 -7.77 -7.69
C TYR A 47 1.84 -9.02 -7.38
N GLU A 48 2.48 -10.11 -6.99
CA GLU A 48 1.80 -11.35 -6.62
C GLU A 48 2.57 -12.12 -5.54
N CYS A 49 1.88 -13.05 -4.89
CA CYS A 49 2.47 -13.92 -3.88
C CYS A 49 2.97 -15.21 -4.52
N PRO A 50 4.18 -15.70 -4.18
CA PRO A 50 4.70 -16.98 -4.68
C PRO A 50 3.84 -18.17 -4.24
N GLU A 51 3.30 -18.12 -3.02
CA GLU A 51 2.53 -19.21 -2.47
C GLU A 51 1.12 -19.29 -3.08
N PRO A 52 0.68 -20.50 -3.53
CA PRO A 52 -0.59 -20.63 -4.21
C PRO A 52 -1.79 -20.33 -3.31
N ASN A 53 -2.87 -19.88 -3.93
CA ASN A 53 -4.15 -19.54 -3.30
C ASN A 53 -4.00 -18.55 -2.13
N THR A 54 -3.18 -17.52 -2.36
CA THR A 54 -2.87 -16.47 -1.39
C THR A 54 -3.38 -15.10 -1.88
N TRP A 55 -4.05 -14.38 -0.99
CA TRP A 55 -4.40 -12.98 -1.16
C TRP A 55 -3.38 -12.11 -0.42
N GLY A 56 -2.56 -11.35 -1.15
CA GLY A 56 -1.68 -10.33 -0.60
C GLY A 56 -2.52 -9.11 -0.20
N LEU A 57 -2.69 -8.92 1.11
CA LEU A 57 -3.56 -7.90 1.69
C LEU A 57 -2.84 -6.58 1.84
N THR A 58 -3.30 -5.57 1.12
CA THR A 58 -2.71 -4.22 1.14
C THR A 58 -3.79 -3.14 1.27
N PHE A 59 -3.46 -2.00 1.86
CA PHE A 59 -4.32 -0.82 1.92
C PHE A 59 -3.51 0.43 1.65
N ASP A 60 -3.97 1.24 0.70
CA ASP A 60 -3.31 2.48 0.30
C ASP A 60 -4.01 3.71 0.92
N ASP A 61 -3.38 4.88 0.80
CA ASP A 61 -3.88 6.20 1.18
C ASP A 61 -4.04 6.43 2.69
N GLY A 62 -3.42 5.58 3.52
CA GLY A 62 -3.37 5.81 4.94
C GLY A 62 -2.26 6.78 5.38
N PRO A 63 -2.25 7.07 6.69
CA PRO A 63 -3.22 6.70 7.72
C PRO A 63 -4.49 7.53 7.63
N ASN A 64 -5.65 6.95 8.00
CA ASN A 64 -6.93 7.64 7.99
C ASN A 64 -7.41 7.94 9.42
N CYS A 65 -8.00 9.11 9.66
CA CYS A 65 -8.47 9.50 10.98
C CYS A 65 -9.65 8.67 11.50
N THR A 66 -10.33 7.93 10.63
CA THR A 66 -11.50 7.12 10.97
C THR A 66 -11.23 5.63 11.02
N HIS A 67 -9.99 5.19 10.80
CA HIS A 67 -9.63 3.78 10.63
C HIS A 67 -9.73 2.91 11.88
N ASN A 68 -9.98 3.49 13.06
CA ASN A 68 -9.95 2.71 14.31
C ASN A 68 -10.88 1.49 14.31
N ALA A 69 -12.12 1.64 13.84
CA ALA A 69 -13.06 0.51 13.76
C ALA A 69 -12.60 -0.55 12.75
N PHE A 70 -11.95 -0.13 11.68
CA PHE A 70 -11.37 -1.00 10.68
C PHE A 70 -10.16 -1.78 11.23
N TYR A 71 -9.26 -1.11 11.95
CA TYR A 71 -8.10 -1.77 12.58
C TYR A 71 -8.52 -2.70 13.72
N ASP A 72 -9.59 -2.35 14.47
CA ASP A 72 -10.20 -3.27 15.45
C ASP A 72 -10.74 -4.53 14.77
N PHE A 73 -11.37 -4.40 13.59
CA PHE A 73 -11.79 -5.53 12.78
C PHE A 73 -10.62 -6.39 12.32
N LEU A 74 -9.55 -5.78 11.77
CA LEU A 74 -8.35 -6.53 11.37
C LEU A 74 -7.77 -7.31 12.56
N LYS A 75 -7.72 -6.68 13.72
CA LYS A 75 -7.25 -7.33 14.96
C LYS A 75 -8.15 -8.47 15.41
N GLU A 76 -9.47 -8.30 15.41
CA GLU A 76 -10.46 -9.33 15.73
C GLU A 76 -10.30 -10.55 14.79
N LYS A 77 -10.16 -10.30 13.50
CA LYS A 77 -9.96 -11.34 12.49
C LYS A 77 -8.52 -11.89 12.46
N LYS A 78 -7.62 -11.38 13.30
CA LYS A 78 -6.19 -11.71 13.35
C LYS A 78 -5.46 -11.48 12.02
N LEU A 79 -5.93 -10.51 11.25
CA LEU A 79 -5.35 -10.11 9.97
C LEU A 79 -4.19 -9.15 10.18
N LYS A 80 -3.18 -9.31 9.33
CA LYS A 80 -2.14 -8.32 9.11
C LYS A 80 -2.16 -7.90 7.65
N ALA A 81 -1.84 -6.66 7.40
CA ALA A 81 -1.84 -6.06 6.06
C ALA A 81 -0.56 -5.27 5.84
N THR A 82 -0.22 -5.00 4.60
CA THR A 82 0.74 -3.98 4.22
C THR A 82 -0.01 -2.67 4.02
N LEU A 83 0.39 -1.64 4.74
CA LEU A 83 -0.22 -0.32 4.72
C LEU A 83 0.72 0.65 3.99
N PHE A 84 0.25 1.21 2.89
CA PHE A 84 1.00 2.19 2.11
C PHE A 84 0.59 3.61 2.54
N TYR A 85 1.45 4.23 3.35
CA TYR A 85 1.14 5.50 3.99
C TYR A 85 1.65 6.70 3.21
N ILE A 86 0.78 7.70 3.02
CA ILE A 86 1.13 9.01 2.46
C ILE A 86 1.89 9.83 3.52
N GLY A 87 3.06 10.35 3.17
CA GLY A 87 3.94 11.05 4.11
C GLY A 87 3.29 12.27 4.78
N SER A 88 2.57 13.10 4.02
CA SER A 88 1.84 14.24 4.57
C SER A 88 0.72 13.83 5.54
N TYR A 89 0.11 12.64 5.32
CA TYR A 89 -0.91 12.12 6.25
C TYR A 89 -0.27 11.58 7.52
N VAL A 90 0.89 10.93 7.44
CA VAL A 90 1.67 10.53 8.63
C VAL A 90 2.04 11.73 9.47
N MET A 91 2.45 12.85 8.85
CA MET A 91 2.73 14.09 9.55
C MET A 91 1.50 14.65 10.28
N ASN A 92 0.33 14.59 9.64
CA ASN A 92 -0.91 15.13 10.18
C ASN A 92 -1.60 14.19 11.19
N LEU A 93 -1.39 12.88 11.05
CA LEU A 93 -2.05 11.82 11.81
C LEU A 93 -1.03 10.84 12.43
N PRO A 94 -0.04 11.34 13.21
CA PRO A 94 1.06 10.50 13.69
C PRO A 94 0.59 9.36 14.59
N TYR A 95 -0.44 9.55 15.39
CA TYR A 95 -0.96 8.51 16.28
C TYR A 95 -1.65 7.37 15.53
N GLN A 96 -2.33 7.69 14.44
CA GLN A 96 -2.93 6.70 13.56
C GLN A 96 -1.85 5.86 12.87
N ALA A 97 -0.80 6.53 12.37
CA ALA A 97 0.34 5.83 11.78
C ALA A 97 1.01 4.89 12.80
N GLN A 98 1.23 5.36 14.02
CA GLN A 98 1.82 4.56 15.12
C GLN A 98 0.97 3.34 15.44
N ARG A 99 -0.36 3.46 15.42
CA ARG A 99 -1.26 2.34 15.66
C ARG A 99 -1.06 1.23 14.62
N GLY A 100 -0.94 1.58 13.33
CA GLY A 100 -0.71 0.59 12.27
C GLY A 100 0.50 -0.31 12.55
N LEU A 101 1.64 0.30 12.89
CA LEU A 101 2.86 -0.44 13.24
C LEU A 101 2.70 -1.27 14.53
N ALA A 102 2.11 -0.69 15.58
CA ALA A 102 1.93 -1.37 16.88
C ALA A 102 0.97 -2.54 16.80
N ASP A 103 -0.04 -2.47 15.93
CA ASP A 103 -0.94 -3.59 15.65
C ASP A 103 -0.26 -4.69 14.78
N GLY A 104 1.00 -4.48 14.36
CA GLY A 104 1.83 -5.46 13.64
C GLY A 104 1.54 -5.50 12.13
N HIS A 105 1.01 -4.42 11.57
CA HIS A 105 0.97 -4.23 10.12
C HIS A 105 2.33 -3.79 9.61
N ASP A 106 2.73 -4.20 8.40
CA ASP A 106 3.94 -3.67 7.78
C ASP A 106 3.64 -2.34 7.08
N ILE A 107 4.54 -1.38 7.26
CA ILE A 107 4.35 -0.01 6.78
C ILE A 107 5.31 0.25 5.62
N CYS A 108 4.75 0.62 4.47
CA CYS A 108 5.47 1.05 3.28
C CYS A 108 5.15 2.52 2.96
N GLY A 109 5.98 3.15 2.13
CA GLY A 109 5.75 4.51 1.65
C GLY A 109 4.74 4.58 0.50
N HIS A 110 3.95 5.66 0.45
CA HIS A 110 3.03 5.98 -0.66
C HIS A 110 3.21 7.42 -1.14
N THR A 111 4.47 7.84 -1.24
CA THR A 111 4.92 9.20 -1.56
C THR A 111 4.49 10.26 -0.53
N TRP A 112 4.96 11.49 -0.68
CA TRP A 112 4.63 12.57 0.25
C TRP A 112 3.25 13.17 0.01
N SER A 113 2.91 13.43 -1.26
CA SER A 113 1.72 14.20 -1.65
C SER A 113 0.81 13.50 -2.64
N HIS A 114 1.08 12.20 -2.94
CA HIS A 114 0.25 11.37 -3.81
C HIS A 114 0.11 11.91 -5.24
N HIS A 115 1.23 12.38 -5.86
CA HIS A 115 1.25 12.75 -7.27
C HIS A 115 1.60 11.56 -8.18
N ALA A 116 1.13 11.61 -9.44
CA ALA A 116 1.58 10.72 -10.50
C ALA A 116 3.09 10.92 -10.73
N MET A 117 3.88 9.88 -10.47
CA MET A 117 5.34 10.01 -10.31
C MET A 117 6.08 10.26 -11.62
N SER A 118 5.56 9.72 -12.73
CA SER A 118 6.19 9.91 -14.05
C SER A 118 6.09 11.36 -14.56
N THR A 119 5.17 12.17 -13.99
CA THR A 119 5.00 13.60 -14.34
C THR A 119 6.01 14.52 -13.64
N LEU A 120 6.71 14.01 -12.63
CA LEU A 120 7.61 14.77 -11.78
C LEU A 120 9.05 14.76 -12.29
N THR A 121 9.83 15.81 -11.98
CA THR A 121 11.28 15.82 -12.24
C THR A 121 12.00 14.83 -11.33
N ASP A 122 13.26 14.49 -11.63
CA ASP A 122 14.06 13.59 -10.79
C ASP A 122 14.18 14.08 -9.35
N GLU A 123 14.35 15.39 -9.15
CA GLU A 123 14.44 16.03 -7.83
C GLU A 123 13.11 15.94 -7.08
N GLN A 124 11.99 16.11 -7.78
CA GLN A 124 10.65 15.97 -7.20
C GLN A 124 10.35 14.52 -6.82
N VAL A 125 10.64 13.54 -7.71
CA VAL A 125 10.52 12.12 -7.42
C VAL A 125 11.37 11.74 -6.18
N PHE A 126 12.62 12.21 -6.15
CA PHE A 126 13.48 12.02 -4.99
C PHE A 126 12.85 12.61 -3.72
N ALA A 127 12.34 13.83 -3.79
CA ALA A 127 11.74 14.52 -2.63
C ALA A 127 10.49 13.78 -2.12
N GLU A 128 9.60 13.35 -3.01
CA GLU A 128 8.40 12.58 -2.68
C GLU A 128 8.74 11.29 -1.89
N LEU A 129 9.75 10.57 -2.32
CA LEU A 129 10.18 9.31 -1.68
C LEU A 129 10.98 9.58 -0.40
N TYR A 130 11.96 10.48 -0.47
CA TYR A 130 12.87 10.77 0.64
C TYR A 130 12.14 11.35 1.86
N TYR A 131 11.29 12.36 1.66
CA TYR A 131 10.57 12.96 2.78
C TYR A 131 9.52 12.02 3.37
N THR A 132 8.93 11.15 2.58
CA THR A 132 8.06 10.07 3.10
C THR A 132 8.86 9.12 4.00
N GLY A 133 10.02 8.66 3.58
CA GLY A 133 10.88 7.84 4.45
C GLY A 133 11.31 8.58 5.73
N ARG A 134 11.60 9.88 5.62
CA ARG A 134 12.00 10.71 6.79
C ARG A 134 10.87 10.88 7.81
N ILE A 135 9.63 11.10 7.37
CA ILE A 135 8.51 11.23 8.31
C ILE A 135 8.13 9.88 8.93
N LEU A 136 8.18 8.78 8.17
CA LEU A 136 7.99 7.44 8.71
C LEU A 136 9.05 7.15 9.79
N LYS A 137 10.32 7.48 9.54
CA LYS A 137 11.39 7.36 10.55
C LYS A 137 11.14 8.23 11.79
N ALA A 138 10.70 9.47 11.59
CA ALA A 138 10.47 10.41 12.70
C ALA A 138 9.29 9.99 13.60
N VAL A 139 8.22 9.46 12.99
CA VAL A 139 6.97 9.14 13.70
C VAL A 139 6.94 7.70 14.21
N LEU A 140 7.47 6.76 13.43
CA LEU A 140 7.39 5.32 13.70
C LEU A 140 8.71 4.71 14.18
N ASN A 141 9.81 5.46 14.06
CA ASN A 141 11.18 5.00 14.31
C ASN A 141 11.64 3.87 13.40
N VAL A 142 11.02 3.69 12.23
CA VAL A 142 11.40 2.68 11.22
C VAL A 142 11.77 3.32 9.90
N SER A 143 12.75 2.74 9.21
CA SER A 143 13.14 3.06 7.83
C SER A 143 12.66 1.96 6.92
N THR A 144 11.52 2.18 6.27
CA THR A 144 10.91 1.19 5.37
C THR A 144 11.74 0.94 4.12
N THR A 145 11.65 -0.26 3.58
CA THR A 145 12.34 -0.69 2.34
C THR A 145 11.38 -0.92 1.17
N CYS A 146 10.14 -0.50 1.31
CA CYS A 146 9.09 -0.70 0.30
C CYS A 146 8.25 0.57 0.07
N TRP A 147 7.70 0.65 -1.13
CA TRP A 147 6.79 1.72 -1.50
C TRP A 147 5.84 1.26 -2.61
N ARG A 148 4.75 1.99 -2.78
CA ARG A 148 3.84 1.83 -3.92
C ARG A 148 3.66 3.19 -4.59
N PRO A 149 3.78 3.28 -5.93
CA PRO A 149 3.52 4.51 -6.66
C PRO A 149 2.03 4.83 -6.65
N PRO A 150 1.63 6.10 -6.40
CA PRO A 150 0.26 6.56 -6.59
C PRO A 150 -0.23 6.24 -7.99
N PHE A 151 -1.48 5.81 -8.13
CA PHE A 151 -2.12 5.42 -9.40
C PHE A 151 -1.40 4.26 -10.15
N GLY A 152 -0.41 3.61 -9.54
CA GLY A 152 0.49 2.70 -10.23
C GLY A 152 1.50 3.41 -11.15
N ASP A 153 1.52 4.73 -11.17
CA ASP A 153 2.27 5.51 -12.14
C ASP A 153 3.78 5.47 -11.87
N VAL A 154 4.46 4.61 -12.61
CA VAL A 154 5.89 4.34 -12.47
C VAL A 154 6.49 3.91 -13.80
N ASP A 155 7.62 4.51 -14.14
CA ASP A 155 8.51 4.15 -15.24
C ASP A 155 9.89 3.69 -14.72
N ASP A 156 10.80 3.33 -15.61
CA ASP A 156 12.14 2.87 -15.23
C ASP A 156 12.97 3.97 -14.53
N ARG A 157 12.75 5.24 -14.86
CA ARG A 157 13.40 6.38 -14.22
C ARG A 157 13.00 6.48 -12.75
N VAL A 158 11.70 6.45 -12.48
CA VAL A 158 11.14 6.51 -11.13
C VAL A 158 11.58 5.30 -10.31
N ARG A 159 11.55 4.08 -10.90
CA ARG A 159 12.06 2.86 -10.25
C ARG A 159 13.54 2.95 -9.90
N ALA A 160 14.35 3.54 -10.80
CA ALA A 160 15.79 3.72 -10.54
C ALA A 160 16.04 4.63 -9.34
N ILE A 161 15.30 5.73 -9.19
CA ILE A 161 15.40 6.65 -8.05
C ILE A 161 14.95 5.95 -6.76
N ALA A 162 13.82 5.25 -6.80
CA ALA A 162 13.31 4.49 -5.66
C ALA A 162 14.30 3.39 -5.21
N ASN A 163 14.85 2.63 -6.17
CA ASN A 163 15.85 1.60 -5.89
C ASN A 163 17.15 2.18 -5.31
N ALA A 164 17.59 3.34 -5.79
CA ALA A 164 18.76 4.04 -5.23
C ALA A 164 18.56 4.51 -3.78
N LEU A 165 17.31 4.75 -3.38
CA LEU A 165 16.91 5.03 -2.00
C LEU A 165 16.69 3.76 -1.15
N GLY A 166 16.86 2.57 -1.75
CA GLY A 166 16.67 1.29 -1.07
C GLY A 166 15.23 0.77 -1.06
N TYR A 167 14.34 1.34 -1.87
CA TYR A 167 12.95 0.91 -1.94
C TYR A 167 12.70 -0.15 -3.01
N ARG A 168 11.90 -1.16 -2.66
CA ARG A 168 11.30 -2.12 -3.59
C ARG A 168 9.94 -1.61 -4.00
N THR A 169 9.69 -1.58 -5.31
CA THR A 169 8.40 -1.20 -5.88
C THR A 169 7.40 -2.35 -5.74
N ILE A 170 6.24 -2.04 -5.14
CA ILE A 170 5.13 -2.99 -4.99
C ILE A 170 3.93 -2.43 -5.74
N ILE A 171 3.46 -3.18 -6.72
CA ILE A 171 2.27 -2.89 -7.51
C ILE A 171 1.17 -3.90 -7.10
N TRP A 172 0.17 -4.07 -7.89
CA TRP A 172 -0.92 -5.03 -7.70
C TRP A 172 -1.18 -5.84 -8.96
N LYS A 173 -1.80 -6.98 -8.77
CA LYS A 173 -2.28 -7.84 -9.86
C LYS A 173 -3.79 -7.71 -10.06
N GLN A 174 -4.51 -7.38 -9.02
CA GLN A 174 -5.96 -7.21 -9.02
C GLN A 174 -6.34 -5.92 -8.31
N ASP A 175 -7.29 -5.20 -8.88
CA ASP A 175 -7.83 -3.94 -8.34
C ASP A 175 -9.30 -4.14 -7.97
N THR A 176 -9.67 -3.77 -6.75
CA THR A 176 -11.06 -3.80 -6.29
C THR A 176 -11.88 -2.63 -6.80
N ASN A 177 -11.23 -1.61 -7.35
CA ASN A 177 -11.83 -0.33 -7.75
C ASN A 177 -12.61 0.35 -6.59
N ASP A 178 -12.25 0.06 -5.34
CA ASP A 178 -12.96 0.58 -4.17
C ASP A 178 -12.78 2.11 -4.01
N TRP A 179 -11.74 2.69 -4.58
CA TRP A 179 -11.53 4.15 -4.67
C TRP A 179 -12.69 4.87 -5.36
N GLU A 180 -13.44 4.21 -6.25
CA GLU A 180 -14.67 4.75 -6.86
C GLU A 180 -15.79 5.02 -5.83
N LEU A 181 -15.67 4.50 -4.60
CA LEU A 181 -16.66 4.72 -3.53
C LEU A 181 -16.61 6.13 -2.90
N SER A 182 -15.84 7.04 -3.48
CA SER A 182 -16.10 8.48 -3.36
C SER A 182 -17.52 8.81 -3.82
N ASP A 183 -18.03 8.07 -4.80
CA ASP A 183 -19.42 8.03 -5.24
C ASP A 183 -20.09 6.70 -4.81
N LEU A 184 -20.94 6.77 -3.78
CA LEU A 184 -21.62 5.58 -3.25
C LEU A 184 -22.55 4.87 -4.25
N SER A 185 -22.94 5.52 -5.35
CA SER A 185 -23.70 4.87 -6.44
C SER A 185 -22.90 3.76 -7.12
N LYS A 186 -21.57 3.78 -7.01
CA LYS A 186 -20.65 2.78 -7.55
C LYS A 186 -20.57 1.50 -6.71
N LYS A 187 -21.19 1.45 -5.51
CA LYS A 187 -21.08 0.30 -4.60
C LYS A 187 -21.41 -1.03 -5.29
N GLY A 188 -22.43 -1.07 -6.15
CA GLY A 188 -22.80 -2.27 -6.86
C GLY A 188 -21.74 -2.76 -7.87
N LYS A 189 -20.98 -1.84 -8.49
CA LYS A 189 -19.85 -2.17 -9.35
C LYS A 189 -18.69 -2.72 -8.53
N VAL A 190 -18.28 -2.02 -7.48
CA VAL A 190 -17.18 -2.44 -6.60
C VAL A 190 -17.44 -3.82 -5.98
N GLN A 191 -18.67 -4.10 -5.57
CA GLN A 191 -19.05 -5.44 -5.09
C GLN A 191 -18.87 -6.52 -6.16
N LYS A 192 -19.14 -6.22 -7.42
CA LYS A 192 -18.90 -7.17 -8.54
C LYS A 192 -17.41 -7.39 -8.77
N ASP A 193 -16.58 -6.33 -8.64
CA ASP A 193 -15.14 -6.43 -8.79
C ASP A 193 -14.53 -7.30 -7.68
N TYR A 194 -14.93 -7.12 -6.41
CA TYR A 194 -14.54 -8.03 -5.31
C TYR A 194 -14.91 -9.49 -5.63
N LYS A 195 -16.15 -9.77 -6.03
CA LYS A 195 -16.59 -11.12 -6.39
C LYS A 195 -15.79 -11.71 -7.54
N LYS A 196 -15.46 -10.91 -8.54
CA LYS A 196 -14.63 -11.32 -9.68
C LYS A 196 -13.24 -11.75 -9.19
N ILE A 197 -12.61 -10.98 -8.30
CA ILE A 197 -11.29 -11.32 -7.74
C ILE A 197 -11.40 -12.58 -6.86
N ILE A 198 -12.41 -12.66 -5.99
CA ILE A 198 -12.66 -13.82 -5.13
C ILE A 198 -12.85 -15.11 -5.97
N SER A 199 -13.51 -15.02 -7.13
CA SER A 199 -13.72 -16.18 -8.02
C SER A 199 -12.44 -16.71 -8.68
N LYS A 200 -11.32 -15.98 -8.58
CA LYS A 200 -10.00 -16.40 -9.06
C LYS A 200 -9.20 -17.19 -8.04
N ALA A 201 -9.73 -17.39 -6.84
CA ALA A 201 -9.09 -18.19 -5.79
C ALA A 201 -8.72 -19.57 -6.31
N GLY A 202 -7.54 -20.07 -5.91
CA GLY A 202 -6.98 -21.33 -6.41
C GLY A 202 -6.35 -21.26 -7.81
N LYS A 203 -6.52 -20.14 -8.54
CA LYS A 203 -5.91 -19.92 -9.86
C LYS A 203 -4.86 -18.82 -9.83
N GLU A 204 -5.03 -17.83 -9.00
CA GLU A 204 -4.12 -16.70 -8.83
C GLU A 204 -3.81 -16.46 -7.37
N SER A 205 -2.66 -15.87 -7.10
CA SER A 205 -2.23 -15.42 -5.77
C SER A 205 -1.87 -13.93 -5.82
N PRO A 206 -2.86 -13.04 -6.04
CA PRO A 206 -2.62 -11.63 -6.30
C PRO A 206 -2.22 -10.86 -5.05
N ILE A 207 -1.38 -9.85 -5.20
CA ILE A 207 -1.41 -8.66 -4.35
C ILE A 207 -2.58 -7.82 -4.86
N VAL A 208 -3.45 -7.39 -3.95
CA VAL A 208 -4.71 -6.74 -4.31
C VAL A 208 -4.72 -5.30 -3.83
N LEU A 209 -5.08 -4.38 -4.73
CA LEU A 209 -5.28 -2.98 -4.41
C LEU A 209 -6.61 -2.79 -3.70
N THR A 210 -6.53 -2.27 -2.49
CA THR A 210 -7.64 -1.76 -1.67
C THR A 210 -7.19 -0.51 -0.91
N HIS A 211 -8.12 0.28 -0.38
CA HIS A 211 -7.79 1.56 0.22
C HIS A 211 -8.38 1.74 1.62
N GLU A 212 -7.65 2.43 2.49
CA GLU A 212 -8.21 2.99 3.74
C GLU A 212 -8.62 4.47 3.57
N LEU A 213 -8.91 4.87 2.34
CA LEU A 213 -9.20 6.25 1.92
C LEU A 213 -10.49 6.82 2.54
N TYR A 214 -11.55 6.00 2.59
CA TYR A 214 -12.87 6.38 3.11
C TYR A 214 -13.45 5.30 4.01
N ASN A 215 -14.44 5.67 4.85
CA ASN A 215 -15.23 4.67 5.57
C ASN A 215 -15.91 3.67 4.65
N SER A 216 -16.29 4.11 3.44
CA SER A 216 -16.90 3.25 2.43
C SER A 216 -15.93 2.22 1.85
N THR A 217 -14.64 2.56 1.63
CA THR A 217 -13.64 1.61 1.14
C THR A 217 -13.35 0.55 2.21
N MET A 218 -13.02 0.98 3.42
CA MET A 218 -12.78 0.10 4.57
C MET A 218 -14.00 -0.80 4.88
N GLY A 219 -15.21 -0.22 4.87
CA GLY A 219 -16.44 -0.96 5.09
C GLY A 219 -16.72 -2.01 4.04
N THR A 220 -16.43 -1.71 2.78
CA THR A 220 -16.63 -2.65 1.69
C THR A 220 -15.67 -3.84 1.79
N PHE A 221 -14.41 -3.64 2.20
CA PHE A 221 -13.52 -4.76 2.52
C PHE A 221 -14.11 -5.64 3.63
N MET A 222 -14.56 -5.04 4.73
CA MET A 222 -15.15 -5.78 5.87
C MET A 222 -16.39 -6.57 5.44
N GLU A 223 -17.25 -6.02 4.57
CA GLU A 223 -18.44 -6.71 4.04
C GLU A 223 -18.08 -7.93 3.17
N ASN A 224 -16.95 -7.90 2.45
CA ASN A 224 -16.54 -8.99 1.56
C ASN A 224 -15.60 -10.01 2.23
N TYR A 225 -15.12 -9.74 3.44
CA TYR A 225 -14.07 -10.55 4.07
C TYR A 225 -14.48 -12.01 4.30
N ASP A 226 -15.71 -12.26 4.73
CA ASP A 226 -16.17 -13.64 5.02
C ASP A 226 -16.20 -14.51 3.76
N GLU A 227 -16.54 -13.95 2.60
CA GLU A 227 -16.50 -14.66 1.31
C GLU A 227 -15.05 -14.84 0.85
N LEU A 228 -14.24 -13.78 0.94
CA LEU A 228 -12.82 -13.79 0.61
C LEU A 228 -12.04 -14.84 1.40
N SER A 229 -12.20 -14.87 2.72
CA SER A 229 -11.47 -15.77 3.63
C SER A 229 -11.87 -17.24 3.50
N LYS A 230 -13.04 -17.53 2.93
CA LYS A 230 -13.47 -18.90 2.57
C LYS A 230 -12.88 -19.35 1.23
N ALA A 231 -12.66 -18.40 0.31
CA ALA A 231 -12.16 -18.69 -1.02
C ALA A 231 -10.65 -18.83 -1.08
N TYR A 232 -9.93 -17.86 -0.53
CA TYR A 232 -8.46 -17.88 -0.44
C TYR A 232 -8.01 -18.60 0.83
N LYS A 233 -7.07 -19.53 0.65
CA LYS A 233 -6.49 -20.29 1.78
C LYS A 233 -5.73 -19.37 2.74
N ASN A 234 -5.02 -18.39 2.19
CA ASN A 234 -4.19 -17.47 2.95
C ASN A 234 -4.53 -16.03 2.60
N VAL A 235 -4.63 -15.17 3.61
CA VAL A 235 -4.79 -13.73 3.50
C VAL A 235 -3.70 -13.10 4.34
N VAL A 236 -2.65 -12.55 3.70
CA VAL A 236 -1.40 -12.20 4.38
C VAL A 236 -0.85 -10.85 3.88
N PRO A 237 -0.05 -10.13 4.70
CA PRO A 237 0.67 -8.94 4.25
C PRO A 237 1.76 -9.30 3.22
N VAL A 238 2.27 -8.30 2.50
CA VAL A 238 3.33 -8.50 1.50
C VAL A 238 4.61 -9.03 2.13
N THR A 239 4.93 -8.64 3.35
CA THR A 239 6.09 -9.17 4.09
C THR A 239 6.05 -10.68 4.21
N ALA A 240 4.94 -11.24 4.68
CA ALA A 240 4.77 -12.69 4.76
C ALA A 240 4.65 -13.32 3.36
N CYS A 241 3.90 -12.69 2.45
CA CYS A 241 3.77 -13.12 1.05
C CYS A 241 5.15 -13.34 0.37
N GLN A 242 6.12 -12.47 0.65
CA GLN A 242 7.47 -12.50 0.06
C GLN A 242 8.54 -13.10 1.01
N ASN A 243 8.14 -13.62 2.16
CA ASN A 243 9.05 -14.09 3.21
C ASN A 243 10.09 -13.05 3.68
N VAL A 244 9.70 -11.78 3.72
CA VAL A 244 10.54 -10.69 4.22
C VAL A 244 10.35 -10.59 5.74
N THR A 245 11.31 -11.10 6.49
CA THR A 245 11.24 -11.12 7.97
C THR A 245 11.84 -9.89 8.63
N SER A 246 12.61 -9.07 7.89
CA SER A 246 13.21 -7.81 8.37
C SER A 246 12.88 -6.70 7.37
N PRO A 247 11.66 -6.10 7.44
CA PRO A 247 11.19 -5.13 6.44
C PRO A 247 11.76 -3.73 6.64
N TYR A 248 12.47 -3.48 7.74
CA TYR A 248 13.03 -2.18 8.08
C TYR A 248 14.55 -2.24 8.20
N LEU A 249 15.24 -1.13 7.88
CA LEU A 249 16.71 -1.07 7.88
C LEU A 249 17.31 -1.25 9.28
N GLU A 250 16.59 -0.93 10.34
CA GLU A 250 17.04 -1.03 11.73
C GLU A 250 17.30 -2.49 12.17
N GLY A 251 16.54 -3.44 11.61
CA GLY A 251 16.74 -4.88 11.84
C GLY A 251 16.32 -5.42 13.22
N ASP A 252 15.81 -4.58 14.11
CA ASP A 252 15.34 -4.95 15.44
C ASP A 252 13.85 -5.33 15.47
N ILE A 253 13.07 -4.91 14.46
CA ILE A 253 11.67 -5.33 14.26
C ILE A 253 11.65 -6.51 13.29
N LEU A 254 11.21 -7.67 13.79
CA LEU A 254 11.11 -8.89 13.00
C LEU A 254 9.67 -9.35 12.84
N TYR A 255 9.35 -9.74 11.63
CA TYR A 255 8.06 -10.27 11.20
C TYR A 255 8.14 -11.79 10.99
N PRO A 256 7.02 -12.50 11.14
CA PRO A 256 6.99 -13.94 10.91
C PRO A 256 7.17 -14.26 9.42
N THR A 257 7.69 -15.44 9.14
CA THR A 257 7.65 -16.05 7.81
C THR A 257 6.21 -16.36 7.40
N PHE A 258 6.01 -16.69 6.11
CA PHE A 258 4.72 -17.13 5.59
C PHE A 258 4.17 -18.34 6.38
N ASP A 259 5.01 -19.35 6.63
CA ASP A 259 4.61 -20.58 7.34
C ASP A 259 4.28 -20.32 8.81
N GLU A 260 5.03 -19.48 9.49
CA GLU A 260 4.74 -19.09 10.88
C GLU A 260 3.41 -18.34 10.97
N LEU A 261 3.16 -17.42 10.05
CA LEU A 261 1.93 -16.64 10.04
C LEU A 261 0.71 -17.54 9.75
N THR A 262 0.78 -18.35 8.69
CA THR A 262 -0.35 -19.17 8.24
C THR A 262 -0.63 -20.40 9.13
N SER A 263 0.39 -20.88 9.86
CA SER A 263 0.21 -21.93 10.86
C SER A 263 -0.30 -21.44 12.23
N GLY A 264 -0.48 -20.13 12.40
CA GLY A 264 -0.88 -19.52 13.67
C GLY A 264 0.24 -19.47 14.72
N LYS A 265 1.50 -19.68 14.33
CA LYS A 265 2.69 -19.61 15.19
C LYS A 265 3.44 -18.29 15.08
N ALA A 266 2.82 -17.29 14.46
CA ALA A 266 3.42 -16.00 14.22
C ALA A 266 3.94 -15.33 15.50
N GLN A 267 5.20 -14.93 15.48
CA GLN A 267 5.82 -14.12 16.52
C GLN A 267 6.42 -12.87 15.90
N TYR A 268 5.97 -11.72 16.38
CA TYR A 268 6.56 -10.42 16.07
C TYR A 268 7.56 -10.06 17.15
N LYS A 269 8.70 -9.49 16.79
CA LYS A 269 9.70 -9.00 17.74
C LYS A 269 9.94 -7.52 17.52
N GLY A 270 10.27 -6.78 18.58
CA GLY A 270 10.62 -5.39 18.50
C GLY A 270 9.49 -4.42 18.14
N LEU A 271 8.27 -4.88 17.93
CA LEU A 271 7.13 -3.99 17.68
C LEU A 271 6.91 -3.05 18.87
N PRO A 272 6.68 -1.76 18.63
CA PRO A 272 6.36 -0.84 19.71
C PRO A 272 5.01 -1.18 20.32
N SER A 273 4.89 -1.03 21.62
CA SER A 273 3.61 -1.14 22.31
C SER A 273 2.87 0.20 22.21
N LEU A 274 1.56 0.18 21.97
CA LEU A 274 0.72 1.38 22.05
C LEU A 274 0.85 2.12 23.40
N LYS A 275 1.24 1.41 24.46
CA LYS A 275 1.50 2.01 25.78
C LYS A 275 2.80 2.79 25.85
N ASP A 276 3.77 2.42 25.02
CA ASP A 276 5.10 3.04 24.96
C ASP A 276 5.12 4.23 23.98
N MET A 277 4.13 4.29 23.11
CA MET A 277 3.93 5.43 22.23
C MET A 277 3.31 6.57 23.03
N LYS A 278 3.86 7.79 22.88
CA LYS A 278 3.27 8.99 23.49
C LYS A 278 1.98 9.37 22.76
N ILE A 279 1.01 8.47 22.80
CA ILE A 279 -0.33 8.73 22.27
C ILE A 279 -1.02 9.64 23.28
N ASN A 280 -1.55 10.76 22.81
CA ASN A 280 -2.45 11.55 23.65
C ASN A 280 -3.73 10.75 23.88
N THR A 281 -3.81 10.05 25.02
CA THR A 281 -4.94 9.24 25.43
C THR A 281 -6.21 10.07 25.72
N ASP A 282 -6.09 11.40 25.80
CA ASP A 282 -7.22 12.30 26.01
C ASP A 282 -8.07 12.48 24.75
N VAL A 283 -7.54 12.11 23.59
CA VAL A 283 -8.34 12.02 22.37
C VAL A 283 -9.08 10.69 22.35
N GLN A 284 -10.27 10.67 22.93
CA GLN A 284 -11.18 9.54 22.81
C GLN A 284 -11.60 9.39 21.34
N TYR A 285 -10.92 8.51 20.61
CA TYR A 285 -11.34 8.08 19.29
C TYR A 285 -12.65 7.31 19.41
N LYS A 286 -13.76 7.98 19.27
CA LYS A 286 -15.06 7.29 19.15
C LYS A 286 -15.07 6.61 17.78
N PRO A 287 -15.39 5.30 17.72
CA PRO A 287 -15.58 4.63 16.44
C PRO A 287 -16.61 5.44 15.64
N VAL A 288 -16.21 5.85 14.43
CA VAL A 288 -17.15 6.46 13.50
C VAL A 288 -17.85 5.33 12.76
N PRO A 289 -19.20 5.28 12.76
CA PRO A 289 -19.92 4.27 12.01
C PRO A 289 -19.48 4.29 10.55
N ILE A 290 -19.19 3.11 9.98
CA ILE A 290 -18.70 2.92 8.60
C ILE A 290 -19.68 3.53 7.58
N SER A 291 -20.96 3.62 7.92
CA SER A 291 -22.00 4.25 7.09
C SER A 291 -21.89 5.77 6.95
N GLN A 292 -21.05 6.44 7.75
CA GLN A 292 -20.88 7.89 7.67
C GLN A 292 -19.70 8.25 6.77
N LYS A 293 -19.99 9.03 5.72
CA LYS A 293 -19.00 9.65 4.84
C LYS A 293 -18.28 10.76 5.62
N LYS A 294 -17.29 10.41 6.44
CA LYS A 294 -16.34 11.38 6.99
C LYS A 294 -15.06 11.30 6.18
N VAL A 295 -14.85 12.30 5.37
CA VAL A 295 -13.53 12.61 4.81
C VAL A 295 -12.74 13.27 5.92
N CYS A 296 -11.58 12.76 6.23
CA CYS A 296 -10.65 13.48 7.09
C CYS A 296 -10.10 14.64 6.24
N TYR A 297 -10.60 15.84 6.50
CA TYR A 297 -9.97 17.01 5.94
C TYR A 297 -8.58 17.14 6.57
N SER A 298 -7.55 16.81 5.80
CA SER A 298 -6.29 17.50 5.94
C SER A 298 -6.58 18.96 5.56
N PRO A 299 -6.23 19.97 6.35
CA PRO A 299 -6.23 21.32 5.83
C PRO A 299 -5.36 21.29 4.58
N ALA A 300 -5.92 21.79 3.47
CA ALA A 300 -5.25 21.82 2.19
C ALA A 300 -3.81 22.35 2.35
N ALA A 301 -2.87 21.60 1.77
CA ALA A 301 -1.51 22.04 1.56
C ALA A 301 -1.51 23.27 0.62
#